data_86c23f9cf79245dc3fa85782119fe141
#
_entry.id   86c23f9cf79245dc3fa85782119fe141
#
_cell.length_a   1.000
_cell.length_b   1.000
_cell.length_c   1.000
_cell.angle_alpha   90.00
_cell.angle_beta   90.00
_cell.angle_gamma   90.00
#
_symmetry.space_group_name_H-M   'P 1'
#
loop_
_entity.id
_entity.type
_entity.pdbx_description
1 polymer ?
#
loop_
_entity_poly.entity_id
_entity_poly.type
_entity_poly.pdbx_seq_one_letter_code
_entity_poly.pdbx_strand_id
1 'polypeptide(L)'
;MRTIALLIIIAVMLVPALAAEEEKIAITDEEGRNVTVPFNPSSIICLSPGAAEVIYALGESDRIIAVTDDCDMPPALLEKESIGKSSRNADLERIIELNPDLVIAKTGGLFPVEDEQKLTDYGIPVLRYRLLHINALIPMIEDLGRILGEEEDARDMANDISGYYDSILDRTGTMPDEDRPSVYFMSMGHFDWTGNRDSTGHVRIAEAGGKNIAADLQTKVPHVDMEWVIEEDPEVIVYSMTSEQYDGTTPTIEEMEAKRMEIISLPGFESIDAVKTGRVYITDIKMSSGLSEMAAMLYYAKWLHPDLFQDIDPRAVHGELLQKYLNMDIEDIYQVYPDAPVKSEG
;
A
#
# COMPACT_ATOMS: atom_id res chain seq x y z
N MET A 1 -7.79 -51.43 -72.83
CA MET A 1 -7.71 -50.21 -72.05
C MET A 1 -7.85 -50.56 -70.56
N ARG A 2 -6.78 -50.54 -69.80
CA ARG A 2 -6.72 -50.87 -68.37
C ARG A 2 -6.59 -49.54 -67.60
N THR A 3 -7.62 -49.17 -66.92
CA THR A 3 -7.63 -47.96 -66.09
C THR A 3 -6.97 -48.28 -64.71
N ILE A 4 -5.85 -47.65 -64.44
CA ILE A 4 -5.14 -47.74 -63.15
C ILE A 4 -5.73 -46.66 -62.26
N ALA A 5 -6.42 -47.10 -61.22
CA ALA A 5 -6.89 -46.18 -60.16
C ALA A 5 -5.74 -45.90 -59.18
N LEU A 6 -5.28 -44.69 -59.10
CA LEU A 6 -4.28 -44.19 -58.15
C LEU A 6 -4.94 -43.87 -56.81
N LEU A 7 -4.69 -44.71 -55.80
CA LEU A 7 -5.16 -44.44 -54.42
C LEU A 7 -4.14 -43.53 -53.74
N ILE A 8 -4.52 -42.28 -53.53
CA ILE A 8 -3.73 -41.35 -52.71
C ILE A 8 -4.10 -41.56 -51.24
N ILE A 9 -3.19 -42.19 -50.49
CA ILE A 9 -3.28 -42.28 -49.01
C ILE A 9 -2.78 -40.98 -48.43
N ILE A 10 -3.69 -40.13 -47.90
CA ILE A 10 -3.33 -38.96 -47.11
C ILE A 10 -3.02 -39.47 -45.71
N ALA A 11 -1.73 -39.55 -45.36
CA ALA A 11 -1.26 -39.76 -44.01
C ALA A 11 -1.46 -38.45 -43.21
N VAL A 12 -2.50 -38.38 -42.41
CA VAL A 12 -2.66 -37.30 -41.39
C VAL A 12 -1.63 -37.59 -40.31
N MET A 13 -0.53 -36.84 -40.34
CA MET A 13 0.40 -36.82 -39.20
C MET A 13 -0.30 -36.12 -38.01
N LEU A 14 -0.75 -36.91 -37.05
CA LEU A 14 -1.13 -36.45 -35.73
C LEU A 14 0.17 -35.99 -35.02
N VAL A 15 0.51 -34.70 -35.10
CA VAL A 15 1.54 -34.11 -34.25
C VAL A 15 0.92 -34.03 -32.85
N PRO A 16 1.43 -34.78 -31.86
CA PRO A 16 0.97 -34.53 -30.49
C PRO A 16 1.30 -33.05 -30.17
N ALA A 17 0.30 -32.26 -29.83
CA ALA A 17 0.52 -30.99 -29.22
C ALA A 17 1.28 -31.29 -27.90
N LEU A 18 2.59 -31.09 -27.88
CA LEU A 18 3.33 -30.98 -26.64
C LEU A 18 2.68 -29.78 -25.94
N ALA A 19 1.94 -30.02 -24.85
CA ALA A 19 1.60 -28.96 -23.92
C ALA A 19 2.94 -28.35 -23.53
N ALA A 20 3.18 -27.11 -23.90
CA ALA A 20 4.34 -26.38 -23.41
C ALA A 20 4.24 -26.43 -21.87
N GLU A 21 5.25 -26.96 -21.19
CA GLU A 21 5.35 -26.82 -19.74
C GLU A 21 5.33 -25.32 -19.46
N GLU A 22 4.35 -24.86 -18.69
CA GLU A 22 4.29 -23.48 -18.25
C GLU A 22 5.60 -23.14 -17.53
N GLU A 23 6.28 -22.12 -18.02
CA GLU A 23 7.48 -21.62 -17.36
C GLU A 23 7.10 -21.13 -15.97
N LYS A 24 7.90 -21.51 -14.96
CA LYS A 24 7.66 -21.17 -13.56
C LYS A 24 8.87 -20.48 -12.97
N ILE A 25 8.63 -19.51 -12.11
CA ILE A 25 9.69 -18.82 -11.38
C ILE A 25 9.48 -18.98 -9.88
N ALA A 26 10.57 -18.93 -9.13
CA ALA A 26 10.54 -18.90 -7.67
C ALA A 26 10.64 -17.45 -7.17
N ILE A 27 9.71 -17.07 -6.33
CA ILE A 27 9.65 -15.77 -5.66
C ILE A 27 9.77 -16.00 -4.16
N THR A 28 10.62 -15.22 -3.50
CA THR A 28 10.65 -15.17 -2.04
C THR A 28 9.74 -14.03 -1.61
N ASP A 29 8.56 -14.37 -1.10
CA ASP A 29 7.62 -13.35 -0.68
C ASP A 29 8.03 -12.64 0.63
N GLU A 30 7.26 -11.65 1.06
CA GLU A 30 7.60 -10.84 2.22
C GLU A 30 7.58 -11.61 3.57
N GLU A 31 6.93 -12.75 3.63
CA GLU A 31 7.02 -13.66 4.79
C GLU A 31 8.26 -14.57 4.73
N GLY A 32 9.14 -14.38 3.73
CA GLY A 32 10.36 -15.16 3.53
C GLY A 32 10.10 -16.55 2.96
N ARG A 33 8.92 -16.79 2.38
CA ARG A 33 8.53 -18.07 1.81
C ARG A 33 8.93 -18.14 0.34
N ASN A 34 9.52 -19.25 -0.07
CA ASN A 34 9.77 -19.53 -1.49
C ASN A 34 8.51 -20.11 -2.13
N VAL A 35 7.84 -19.31 -2.95
CA VAL A 35 6.64 -19.71 -3.69
C VAL A 35 6.98 -19.84 -5.17
N THR A 36 6.61 -20.97 -5.76
CA THR A 36 6.75 -21.20 -7.21
C THR A 36 5.47 -20.75 -7.89
N VAL A 37 5.58 -19.79 -8.79
CA VAL A 37 4.44 -19.20 -9.52
C VAL A 37 4.65 -19.35 -11.03
N PRO A 38 3.58 -19.37 -11.84
CA PRO A 38 3.71 -19.28 -13.29
C PRO A 38 4.45 -18.00 -13.69
N PHE A 39 5.34 -18.09 -14.67
CA PHE A 39 5.85 -16.91 -15.35
C PHE A 39 4.80 -16.40 -16.33
N ASN A 40 4.57 -15.12 -16.33
CA ASN A 40 3.62 -14.44 -17.20
C ASN A 40 2.17 -14.97 -17.06
N PRO A 41 1.61 -15.03 -15.82
CA PRO A 41 0.28 -15.57 -15.56
C PRO A 41 -0.79 -14.80 -16.34
N SER A 42 -1.79 -15.48 -16.85
CA SER A 42 -2.90 -14.89 -17.62
C SER A 42 -4.08 -14.46 -16.75
N SER A 43 -4.18 -15.00 -15.53
CA SER A 43 -5.29 -14.75 -14.62
C SER A 43 -4.79 -14.59 -13.18
N ILE A 44 -4.98 -13.39 -12.64
CA ILE A 44 -4.54 -13.02 -11.30
C ILE A 44 -5.74 -12.54 -10.49
N ILE A 45 -5.84 -12.98 -9.25
CA ILE A 45 -6.77 -12.43 -8.27
C ILE A 45 -5.99 -11.64 -7.23
N CYS A 46 -6.34 -10.35 -7.07
CA CYS A 46 -5.69 -9.47 -6.11
C CYS A 46 -6.58 -9.25 -4.88
N LEU A 47 -6.11 -9.75 -3.72
CA LEU A 47 -6.68 -9.47 -2.40
C LEU A 47 -5.89 -8.38 -1.67
N SER A 48 -5.01 -7.68 -2.38
CA SER A 48 -4.02 -6.74 -1.88
C SER A 48 -4.07 -5.47 -2.74
N PRO A 49 -4.59 -4.33 -2.20
CA PRO A 49 -4.73 -3.08 -2.94
C PRO A 49 -3.45 -2.62 -3.64
N GLY A 50 -2.33 -2.55 -2.93
CA GLY A 50 -1.10 -2.06 -3.55
C GLY A 50 -0.53 -3.03 -4.60
N ALA A 51 -0.74 -4.36 -4.47
CA ALA A 51 -0.34 -5.28 -5.53
C ALA A 51 -1.20 -5.08 -6.79
N ALA A 52 -2.52 -4.87 -6.62
CA ALA A 52 -3.42 -4.56 -7.73
C ALA A 52 -3.03 -3.24 -8.41
N GLU A 53 -2.67 -2.22 -7.62
CA GLU A 53 -2.19 -0.93 -8.09
C GLU A 53 -0.89 -1.05 -8.88
N VAL A 54 0.10 -1.82 -8.39
CA VAL A 54 1.37 -2.05 -9.09
C VAL A 54 1.17 -2.81 -10.40
N ILE A 55 0.33 -3.86 -10.42
CA ILE A 55 0.01 -4.57 -11.66
C ILE A 55 -0.67 -3.64 -12.67
N TYR A 56 -1.58 -2.79 -12.20
CA TYR A 56 -2.20 -1.77 -13.06
C TYR A 56 -1.15 -0.79 -13.60
N ALA A 57 -0.26 -0.30 -12.74
CA ALA A 57 0.79 0.64 -13.09
C ALA A 57 1.81 0.08 -14.10
N LEU A 58 2.04 -1.23 -14.09
CA LEU A 58 2.86 -1.95 -15.07
C LEU A 58 2.10 -2.22 -16.39
N GLY A 59 0.85 -1.75 -16.53
CA GLY A 59 0.07 -1.91 -17.75
C GLY A 59 -0.63 -3.27 -17.89
N GLU A 60 -0.58 -4.13 -16.87
CA GLU A 60 -1.01 -5.52 -16.90
C GLU A 60 -2.37 -5.76 -16.20
N SER A 61 -3.18 -4.69 -16.07
CA SER A 61 -4.49 -4.75 -15.40
C SER A 61 -5.47 -5.75 -16.03
N ASP A 62 -5.33 -6.06 -17.32
CA ASP A 62 -6.19 -7.03 -18.00
C ASP A 62 -6.03 -8.45 -17.46
N ARG A 63 -4.90 -8.77 -16.82
CA ARG A 63 -4.65 -10.03 -16.16
C ARG A 63 -5.36 -10.15 -14.81
N ILE A 64 -5.75 -9.03 -14.20
CA ILE A 64 -6.54 -9.03 -12.98
C ILE A 64 -7.98 -9.39 -13.33
N ILE A 65 -8.41 -10.60 -12.94
CA ILE A 65 -9.76 -11.11 -13.21
C ILE A 65 -10.74 -10.83 -12.09
N ALA A 66 -10.25 -10.68 -10.85
CA ALA A 66 -11.07 -10.31 -9.70
C ALA A 66 -10.24 -9.63 -8.61
N VAL A 67 -10.90 -8.83 -7.78
CA VAL A 67 -10.29 -8.07 -6.67
C VAL A 67 -11.17 -8.11 -5.42
N THR A 68 -10.64 -7.68 -4.28
CA THR A 68 -11.46 -7.33 -3.12
C THR A 68 -11.92 -5.85 -3.20
N ASP A 69 -13.03 -5.50 -2.53
CA ASP A 69 -13.63 -4.16 -2.60
C ASP A 69 -12.69 -3.04 -2.13
N ASP A 70 -11.70 -3.37 -1.30
CA ASP A 70 -10.67 -2.44 -0.85
C ASP A 70 -9.54 -2.21 -1.87
N CYS A 71 -9.57 -2.87 -3.04
CA CYS A 71 -8.72 -2.58 -4.20
C CYS A 71 -9.38 -1.53 -5.09
N ASP A 72 -9.58 -0.33 -4.57
CA ASP A 72 -10.33 0.76 -5.19
C ASP A 72 -9.48 1.85 -5.85
N MET A 73 -8.16 1.65 -5.88
CA MET A 73 -7.20 2.55 -6.53
C MET A 73 -6.35 1.79 -7.54
N PRO A 74 -6.29 2.25 -8.80
CA PRO A 74 -7.13 3.30 -9.40
C PRO A 74 -8.60 2.84 -9.55
N PRO A 75 -9.57 3.77 -9.71
CA PRO A 75 -11.00 3.43 -9.79
C PRO A 75 -11.37 2.40 -10.86
N ALA A 76 -10.56 2.26 -11.91
CA ALA A 76 -10.74 1.23 -12.94
C ALA A 76 -10.70 -0.21 -12.39
N LEU A 77 -10.08 -0.43 -11.23
CA LEU A 77 -10.07 -1.75 -10.57
C LEU A 77 -11.45 -2.13 -10.02
N LEU A 78 -12.32 -1.15 -9.74
CA LEU A 78 -13.70 -1.42 -9.29
C LEU A 78 -14.60 -2.01 -10.40
N GLU A 79 -14.15 -1.98 -11.65
CA GLU A 79 -14.85 -2.63 -12.77
C GLU A 79 -14.59 -4.16 -12.81
N LYS A 80 -13.60 -4.65 -12.05
CA LYS A 80 -13.29 -6.08 -11.93
C LYS A 80 -14.32 -6.78 -11.04
N GLU A 81 -14.41 -8.10 -11.16
CA GLU A 81 -15.29 -8.89 -10.29
C GLU A 81 -14.87 -8.73 -8.82
N SER A 82 -15.82 -8.38 -7.95
CA SER A 82 -15.57 -8.37 -6.50
C SER A 82 -15.69 -9.77 -5.91
N ILE A 83 -14.70 -10.15 -5.10
CA ILE A 83 -14.67 -11.44 -4.39
C ILE A 83 -14.64 -11.26 -2.87
N GLY A 84 -15.17 -10.15 -2.37
CA GLY A 84 -15.29 -9.86 -0.95
C GLY A 84 -14.73 -8.51 -0.56
N LYS A 85 -14.98 -8.12 0.69
CA LYS A 85 -14.64 -6.77 1.17
C LYS A 85 -13.15 -6.53 1.35
N SER A 86 -12.40 -7.58 1.67
CA SER A 86 -10.96 -7.49 1.93
C SER A 86 -10.34 -8.88 1.91
N SER A 87 -9.03 -8.96 1.94
CA SER A 87 -8.26 -10.22 2.00
C SER A 87 -8.78 -11.19 3.08
N ARG A 88 -9.21 -10.69 4.25
CA ARG A 88 -9.75 -11.51 5.34
C ARG A 88 -11.13 -12.11 5.05
N ASN A 89 -11.90 -11.44 4.21
CA ASN A 89 -13.29 -11.79 3.90
C ASN A 89 -13.46 -12.17 2.43
N ALA A 90 -12.42 -12.73 1.81
CA ALA A 90 -12.45 -13.17 0.43
C ALA A 90 -13.33 -14.43 0.27
N ASP A 91 -14.07 -14.49 -0.82
CA ASP A 91 -14.88 -15.66 -1.19
C ASP A 91 -14.01 -16.74 -1.80
N LEU A 92 -13.55 -17.68 -0.96
CA LEU A 92 -12.67 -18.77 -1.39
C LEU A 92 -13.31 -19.72 -2.39
N GLU A 93 -14.62 -19.95 -2.28
CA GLU A 93 -15.33 -20.84 -3.22
C GLU A 93 -15.29 -20.20 -4.60
N ARG A 94 -15.53 -18.90 -4.67
CA ARG A 94 -15.46 -18.17 -5.92
C ARG A 94 -14.05 -18.09 -6.50
N ILE A 95 -13.02 -17.92 -5.66
CA ILE A 95 -11.61 -17.99 -6.11
C ILE A 95 -11.30 -19.35 -6.74
N ILE A 96 -11.72 -20.45 -6.08
CA ILE A 96 -11.51 -21.82 -6.60
C ILE A 96 -12.26 -22.04 -7.92
N GLU A 97 -13.51 -21.54 -8.04
CA GLU A 97 -14.27 -21.62 -9.29
C GLU A 97 -13.62 -20.87 -10.45
N LEU A 98 -13.06 -19.68 -10.17
CA LEU A 98 -12.34 -18.87 -11.15
C LEU A 98 -11.01 -19.50 -11.58
N ASN A 99 -10.44 -20.36 -10.74
CA ASN A 99 -9.20 -21.11 -10.96
C ASN A 99 -8.08 -20.22 -11.52
N PRO A 100 -7.64 -19.17 -10.81
CA PRO A 100 -6.61 -18.25 -11.27
C PRO A 100 -5.23 -18.92 -11.31
N ASP A 101 -4.33 -18.38 -12.13
CA ASP A 101 -2.94 -18.79 -12.18
C ASP A 101 -2.17 -18.33 -10.92
N LEU A 102 -2.61 -17.23 -10.29
CA LEU A 102 -1.98 -16.63 -9.13
C LEU A 102 -2.99 -15.88 -8.26
N VAL A 103 -2.86 -16.01 -6.94
CA VAL A 103 -3.52 -15.15 -5.96
C VAL A 103 -2.46 -14.32 -5.22
N ILE A 104 -2.71 -13.03 -5.05
CA ILE A 104 -1.86 -12.13 -4.28
C ILE A 104 -2.64 -11.61 -3.08
N ALA A 105 -2.22 -11.97 -1.87
CA ALA A 105 -2.91 -11.70 -0.63
C ALA A 105 -2.10 -10.80 0.32
N LYS A 106 -2.75 -10.25 1.35
CA LYS A 106 -2.09 -9.49 2.41
C LYS A 106 -1.41 -10.42 3.43
N THR A 107 -0.31 -9.96 4.03
CA THR A 107 0.39 -10.65 5.13
C THR A 107 -0.20 -10.32 6.51
N GLY A 108 0.49 -10.79 7.56
CA GLY A 108 0.24 -10.37 8.94
C GLY A 108 -1.09 -10.86 9.53
N GLY A 109 -1.61 -12.00 9.06
CA GLY A 109 -2.87 -12.56 9.52
C GLY A 109 -4.12 -11.89 8.92
N LEU A 110 -3.94 -11.04 7.91
CA LEU A 110 -5.04 -10.43 7.16
C LEU A 110 -5.62 -11.39 6.10
N PHE A 111 -4.87 -12.41 5.72
CA PHE A 111 -5.37 -13.56 4.97
C PHE A 111 -5.10 -14.83 5.80
N PRO A 112 -6.14 -15.59 6.21
CA PRO A 112 -5.97 -16.75 7.06
C PRO A 112 -5.08 -17.83 6.43
N VAL A 113 -4.25 -18.49 7.25
CA VAL A 113 -3.35 -19.55 6.78
C VAL A 113 -4.15 -20.77 6.29
N GLU A 114 -5.29 -21.04 6.91
CA GLU A 114 -6.19 -22.13 6.52
C GLU A 114 -6.79 -21.90 5.13
N ASP A 115 -7.04 -20.64 4.79
CA ASP A 115 -7.60 -20.25 3.50
C ASP A 115 -6.56 -20.37 2.39
N GLU A 116 -5.33 -19.96 2.68
CA GLU A 116 -4.21 -20.21 1.77
C GLU A 116 -3.98 -21.70 1.52
N GLN A 117 -4.00 -22.52 2.58
CA GLN A 117 -3.80 -23.96 2.44
C GLN A 117 -4.86 -24.57 1.52
N LYS A 118 -6.13 -24.15 1.66
CA LYS A 118 -7.18 -24.60 0.73
C LYS A 118 -6.85 -24.26 -0.71
N LEU A 119 -6.46 -23.00 -1.02
CA LEU A 119 -6.10 -22.60 -2.38
C LEU A 119 -4.93 -23.42 -2.91
N THR A 120 -3.90 -23.63 -2.08
CA THR A 120 -2.73 -24.44 -2.44
C THR A 120 -3.07 -25.90 -2.70
N ASP A 121 -4.01 -26.48 -1.95
CA ASP A 121 -4.51 -27.86 -2.17
C ASP A 121 -5.23 -28.01 -3.52
N TYR A 122 -5.80 -26.93 -4.07
CA TYR A 122 -6.34 -26.84 -5.43
C TYR A 122 -5.29 -26.49 -6.49
N GLY A 123 -4.01 -26.33 -6.09
CA GLY A 123 -2.91 -26.02 -7.00
C GLY A 123 -2.78 -24.53 -7.35
N ILE A 124 -3.51 -23.65 -6.64
CA ILE A 124 -3.47 -22.20 -6.83
C ILE A 124 -2.37 -21.62 -5.95
N PRO A 125 -1.29 -21.06 -6.52
CA PRO A 125 -0.22 -20.44 -5.73
C PRO A 125 -0.68 -19.12 -5.11
N VAL A 126 -0.20 -18.83 -3.89
CA VAL A 126 -0.51 -17.60 -3.15
C VAL A 126 0.78 -16.90 -2.76
N LEU A 127 0.96 -15.66 -3.24
CA LEU A 127 2.00 -14.74 -2.77
C LEU A 127 1.43 -13.81 -1.69
N ARG A 128 2.26 -13.49 -0.71
CA ARG A 128 1.87 -12.57 0.36
C ARG A 128 2.78 -11.35 0.38
N TYR A 129 2.15 -10.17 0.29
CA TYR A 129 2.85 -8.90 0.43
C TYR A 129 2.22 -8.03 1.51
N ARG A 130 3.09 -7.45 2.34
CA ARG A 130 2.72 -6.51 3.38
C ARG A 130 2.83 -5.11 2.82
N LEU A 131 1.72 -4.44 2.67
CA LEU A 131 1.63 -3.19 1.92
C LEU A 131 1.84 -1.92 2.74
N LEU A 132 2.38 -2.04 3.92
CA LEU A 132 2.37 -0.95 4.89
C LEU A 132 3.74 -0.28 5.06
N HIS A 133 4.70 -0.56 4.17
CA HIS A 133 6.05 0.03 4.20
C HIS A 133 6.63 0.17 2.82
N ILE A 134 7.32 1.28 2.61
CA ILE A 134 8.08 1.53 1.39
C ILE A 134 9.14 0.42 1.15
N ASN A 135 9.75 -0.10 2.21
CA ASN A 135 10.71 -1.20 2.15
C ASN A 135 10.12 -2.53 1.63
N ALA A 136 8.79 -2.68 1.68
CA ALA A 136 8.10 -3.81 1.10
C ALA A 136 7.56 -3.51 -0.31
N LEU A 137 7.28 -2.24 -0.60
CA LEU A 137 6.75 -1.81 -1.89
C LEU A 137 7.79 -2.01 -3.00
N ILE A 138 9.04 -1.58 -2.79
CA ILE A 138 10.10 -1.68 -3.80
C ILE A 138 10.35 -3.13 -4.21
N PRO A 139 10.62 -4.09 -3.29
CA PRO A 139 10.77 -5.50 -3.65
C PRO A 139 9.53 -6.10 -4.31
N MET A 140 8.33 -5.70 -3.90
CA MET A 140 7.09 -6.17 -4.53
C MET A 140 6.98 -5.70 -5.98
N ILE A 141 7.33 -4.45 -6.27
CA ILE A 141 7.37 -3.93 -7.65
C ILE A 141 8.32 -4.76 -8.51
N GLU A 142 9.53 -5.02 -8.02
CA GLU A 142 10.52 -5.82 -8.73
C GLU A 142 10.07 -7.27 -8.94
N ASP A 143 9.47 -7.89 -7.92
CA ASP A 143 8.94 -9.25 -8.02
C ASP A 143 7.78 -9.34 -9.01
N LEU A 144 6.84 -8.39 -8.97
CA LEU A 144 5.73 -8.34 -9.92
C LEU A 144 6.23 -8.09 -11.34
N GLY A 145 7.23 -7.23 -11.54
CA GLY A 145 7.90 -7.06 -12.83
C GLY A 145 8.46 -8.37 -13.37
N ARG A 146 9.16 -9.14 -12.53
CA ARG A 146 9.70 -10.47 -12.91
C ARG A 146 8.60 -11.48 -13.22
N ILE A 147 7.51 -11.48 -12.45
CA ILE A 147 6.37 -12.39 -12.64
C ILE A 147 5.67 -12.08 -13.97
N LEU A 148 5.48 -10.81 -14.28
CA LEU A 148 4.70 -10.34 -15.42
C LEU A 148 5.52 -10.22 -16.71
N GLY A 149 6.86 -10.29 -16.63
CA GLY A 149 7.77 -10.05 -17.75
C GLY A 149 8.00 -8.57 -18.05
N GLU A 150 7.73 -7.70 -17.08
CA GLU A 150 7.83 -6.24 -17.16
C GLU A 150 8.97 -5.68 -16.28
N GLU A 151 10.15 -6.34 -16.32
CA GLU A 151 11.27 -6.00 -15.42
C GLU A 151 11.87 -4.63 -15.68
N GLU A 152 11.80 -4.08 -16.90
CA GLU A 152 12.32 -2.76 -17.22
C GLU A 152 11.44 -1.68 -16.61
N ASP A 153 10.13 -1.74 -16.84
CA ASP A 153 9.15 -0.79 -16.30
C ASP A 153 9.07 -0.85 -14.77
N ALA A 154 9.12 -2.08 -14.21
CA ALA A 154 9.18 -2.28 -12.77
C ALA A 154 10.45 -1.67 -12.14
N ARG A 155 11.60 -1.81 -12.79
CA ARG A 155 12.87 -1.21 -12.33
C ARG A 155 12.82 0.31 -12.36
N ASP A 156 12.24 0.89 -13.41
CA ASP A 156 12.10 2.34 -13.51
C ASP A 156 11.18 2.88 -12.42
N MET A 157 10.06 2.20 -12.15
CA MET A 157 9.16 2.53 -11.04
C MET A 157 9.85 2.40 -9.68
N ALA A 158 10.56 1.31 -9.44
CA ALA A 158 11.31 1.08 -8.21
C ALA A 158 12.39 2.16 -7.99
N ASN A 159 13.09 2.58 -9.05
CA ASN A 159 14.11 3.64 -8.99
C ASN A 159 13.50 5.00 -8.64
N ASP A 160 12.37 5.37 -9.24
CA ASP A 160 11.69 6.63 -8.91
C ASP A 160 11.31 6.68 -7.42
N ILE A 161 10.74 5.60 -6.90
CA ILE A 161 10.33 5.49 -5.50
C ILE A 161 11.54 5.48 -4.57
N SER A 162 12.58 4.69 -4.89
CA SER A 162 13.81 4.60 -4.11
C SER A 162 14.51 5.96 -4.00
N GLY A 163 14.53 6.74 -5.08
CA GLY A 163 15.17 8.06 -5.09
C GLY A 163 14.59 9.02 -4.05
N TYR A 164 13.27 9.03 -3.91
CA TYR A 164 12.60 9.82 -2.87
C TYR A 164 12.84 9.25 -1.47
N TYR A 165 12.75 7.94 -1.32
CA TYR A 165 12.95 7.28 -0.03
C TYR A 165 14.38 7.46 0.49
N ASP A 166 15.38 7.25 -0.35
CA ASP A 166 16.79 7.48 -0.01
C ASP A 166 17.03 8.94 0.38
N SER A 167 16.41 9.89 -0.31
CA SER A 167 16.48 11.31 0.05
C SER A 167 15.95 11.61 1.46
N ILE A 168 14.93 10.88 1.93
CA ILE A 168 14.44 10.99 3.31
C ILE A 168 15.50 10.44 4.26
N LEU A 169 15.96 9.20 4.04
CA LEU A 169 16.92 8.53 4.93
C LEU A 169 18.25 9.26 5.02
N ASP A 170 18.74 9.82 3.93
CA ASP A 170 19.97 10.62 3.89
C ASP A 170 19.89 11.87 4.80
N ARG A 171 18.71 12.48 4.90
CA ARG A 171 18.48 13.70 5.71
C ARG A 171 18.14 13.39 7.17
N THR A 172 17.52 12.25 7.45
CA THR A 172 16.98 11.93 8.78
C THR A 172 17.71 10.80 9.50
N GLY A 173 18.40 9.91 8.75
CA GLY A 173 18.95 8.66 9.26
C GLY A 173 20.07 8.84 10.32
N THR A 174 20.83 9.95 10.26
CA THR A 174 21.89 10.25 11.23
C THR A 174 21.49 11.32 12.25
N MET A 175 20.20 11.70 12.29
CA MET A 175 19.71 12.74 13.19
C MET A 175 19.77 12.26 14.64
N PRO A 176 20.34 13.07 15.57
CA PRO A 176 20.33 12.79 17.00
C PRO A 176 18.91 12.70 17.56
N ASP A 177 18.71 11.90 18.61
CA ASP A 177 17.40 11.71 19.22
C ASP A 177 16.80 13.01 19.78
N GLU A 178 17.65 13.94 20.24
CA GLU A 178 17.25 15.25 20.75
C GLU A 178 16.69 16.20 19.69
N ASP A 179 17.03 15.94 18.40
CA ASP A 179 16.56 16.77 17.27
C ASP A 179 15.31 16.16 16.59
N ARG A 180 14.85 15.00 17.08
CA ARG A 180 13.68 14.30 16.56
C ARG A 180 12.40 14.77 17.26
N PRO A 181 11.47 15.43 16.55
CA PRO A 181 10.23 15.86 17.17
C PRO A 181 9.40 14.67 17.66
N SER A 182 8.77 14.85 18.84
CA SER A 182 7.86 13.87 19.43
C SER A 182 6.53 13.83 18.67
N VAL A 183 6.06 12.62 18.35
CA VAL A 183 4.88 12.40 17.51
C VAL A 183 3.87 11.52 18.21
N TYR A 184 2.62 11.95 18.29
CA TYR A 184 1.48 11.10 18.60
C TYR A 184 0.73 10.73 17.33
N PHE A 185 0.65 9.42 17.04
CA PHE A 185 -0.06 8.88 15.90
C PHE A 185 -1.39 8.28 16.34
N MET A 186 -2.49 8.91 15.94
CA MET A 186 -3.87 8.45 16.15
C MET A 186 -4.26 7.52 15.01
N SER A 187 -4.38 6.23 15.31
CA SER A 187 -4.50 5.17 14.32
C SER A 187 -5.94 4.75 14.08
N MET A 188 -6.23 4.28 12.86
CA MET A 188 -7.47 3.61 12.48
C MET A 188 -8.76 4.37 12.84
N GLY A 189 -8.74 5.69 12.73
CA GLY A 189 -9.91 6.51 12.98
C GLY A 189 -10.27 6.72 14.45
N HIS A 190 -9.41 6.35 15.38
CA HIS A 190 -9.62 6.50 16.81
C HIS A 190 -8.62 7.46 17.44
N PHE A 191 -9.07 8.30 18.40
CA PHE A 191 -8.20 9.25 19.09
C PHE A 191 -7.28 8.57 20.10
N ASP A 192 -7.76 7.49 20.73
CA ASP A 192 -7.10 6.73 21.79
C ASP A 192 -6.31 5.52 21.30
N TRP A 193 -6.38 5.21 20.00
CA TRP A 193 -5.58 4.13 19.41
C TRP A 193 -4.29 4.68 18.83
N THR A 194 -3.19 3.99 19.12
CA THR A 194 -1.89 4.34 18.56
C THR A 194 -1.11 3.07 18.18
N GLY A 195 0.16 3.20 17.81
CA GLY A 195 0.99 2.07 17.45
C GLY A 195 2.32 2.10 18.18
N ASN A 196 2.75 0.96 18.75
CA ASN A 196 4.07 0.82 19.33
C ASN A 196 5.15 0.60 18.25
N ARG A 197 6.40 0.27 18.66
CA ARG A 197 7.55 0.04 17.76
C ARG A 197 7.35 -1.05 16.69
N ASP A 198 6.40 -1.97 16.90
CA ASP A 198 6.09 -3.05 15.96
C ASP A 198 5.00 -2.64 14.94
N SER A 199 4.51 -1.40 15.03
CA SER A 199 3.50 -0.85 14.14
C SER A 199 4.11 -0.17 12.92
N THR A 200 3.33 -0.11 11.85
CA THR A 200 3.72 0.60 10.63
C THR A 200 3.78 2.12 10.83
N GLY A 201 2.90 2.66 11.69
CA GLY A 201 2.93 4.08 12.04
C GLY A 201 4.24 4.47 12.72
N HIS A 202 4.79 3.61 13.60
CA HIS A 202 6.10 3.86 14.22
C HIS A 202 7.22 3.91 13.19
N VAL A 203 7.27 2.94 12.27
CA VAL A 203 8.35 2.89 11.26
C VAL A 203 8.34 4.14 10.40
N ARG A 204 7.16 4.56 9.93
CA ARG A 204 6.99 5.80 9.14
C ARG A 204 7.47 7.03 9.91
N ILE A 205 7.09 7.16 11.19
CA ILE A 205 7.57 8.25 12.06
C ILE A 205 9.09 8.21 12.21
N ALA A 206 9.64 7.04 12.51
CA ALA A 206 11.07 6.90 12.79
C ALA A 206 11.95 7.18 11.56
N GLU A 207 11.56 6.67 10.39
CA GLU A 207 12.26 6.89 9.12
C GLU A 207 12.12 8.34 8.64
N ALA A 208 10.97 8.97 8.87
CA ALA A 208 10.78 10.40 8.64
C ALA A 208 11.52 11.31 9.65
N GLY A 209 12.28 10.74 10.59
CA GLY A 209 13.08 11.48 11.56
C GLY A 209 12.34 11.91 12.83
N GLY A 210 11.17 11.32 13.12
CA GLY A 210 10.40 11.59 14.33
C GLY A 210 10.64 10.59 15.46
N LYS A 211 10.08 10.89 16.63
CA LYS A 211 10.08 10.05 17.81
C LYS A 211 8.64 9.72 18.21
N ASN A 212 8.22 8.48 17.97
CA ASN A 212 6.89 8.02 18.39
C ASN A 212 6.82 7.92 19.92
N ILE A 213 5.94 8.71 20.56
CA ILE A 213 5.76 8.71 22.03
C ILE A 213 5.23 7.37 22.55
N ALA A 214 4.55 6.57 21.71
CA ALA A 214 3.98 5.28 22.07
C ALA A 214 4.92 4.09 21.78
N ALA A 215 6.18 4.33 21.34
CA ALA A 215 7.10 3.28 20.87
C ALA A 215 7.30 2.14 21.89
N ASP A 216 7.34 2.46 23.19
CA ASP A 216 7.66 1.51 24.25
C ASP A 216 6.42 0.87 24.93
N LEU A 217 5.21 1.18 24.44
CA LEU A 217 3.99 0.55 24.92
C LEU A 217 3.94 -0.93 24.53
N GLN A 218 3.34 -1.78 25.40
CA GLN A 218 3.50 -3.23 25.33
C GLN A 218 2.74 -3.91 24.20
N THR A 219 1.59 -3.34 23.78
CA THR A 219 0.77 -3.93 22.71
C THR A 219 1.05 -3.24 21.39
N LYS A 220 0.91 -3.97 20.27
CA LYS A 220 1.14 -3.41 18.94
C LYS A 220 0.22 -2.22 18.60
N VAL A 221 -1.04 -2.31 19.06
CA VAL A 221 -2.04 -1.24 18.94
C VAL A 221 -2.57 -0.96 20.33
N PRO A 222 -1.86 -0.15 21.14
CA PRO A 222 -2.30 0.20 22.48
C PRO A 222 -3.44 1.22 22.44
N HIS A 223 -4.32 1.11 23.44
CA HIS A 223 -5.27 2.15 23.79
C HIS A 223 -4.66 2.99 24.91
N VAL A 224 -4.69 4.30 24.77
CA VAL A 224 -4.12 5.24 25.72
C VAL A 224 -5.18 6.24 26.22
N ASP A 225 -5.03 6.69 27.45
CA ASP A 225 -5.86 7.78 27.96
C ASP A 225 -5.40 9.12 27.38
N MET A 226 -6.34 10.03 27.12
CA MET A 226 -6.00 11.36 26.60
C MET A 226 -5.19 12.19 27.61
N GLU A 227 -5.33 11.93 28.91
CA GLU A 227 -4.48 12.54 29.95
C GLU A 227 -3.00 12.15 29.77
N TRP A 228 -2.72 10.88 29.42
CA TRP A 228 -1.37 10.42 29.10
C TRP A 228 -0.81 11.16 27.88
N VAL A 229 -1.61 11.39 26.83
CA VAL A 229 -1.17 12.14 25.64
C VAL A 229 -0.84 13.59 25.99
N ILE A 230 -1.61 14.21 26.90
CA ILE A 230 -1.36 15.57 27.40
C ILE A 230 -0.06 15.61 28.23
N GLU A 231 0.21 14.59 29.04
CA GLU A 231 1.45 14.49 29.84
C GLU A 231 2.70 14.28 28.99
N GLU A 232 2.59 13.53 27.88
CA GLU A 232 3.69 13.31 26.92
C GLU A 232 3.97 14.55 26.06
N ASP A 233 3.03 15.50 25.97
CA ASP A 233 3.11 16.78 25.27
C ASP A 233 3.76 16.69 23.87
N PRO A 234 3.15 15.93 22.92
CA PRO A 234 3.75 15.72 21.59
C PRO A 234 3.87 17.03 20.80
N GLU A 235 4.96 17.20 20.08
CA GLU A 235 5.21 18.31 19.18
C GLU A 235 4.42 18.21 17.87
N VAL A 236 4.00 16.98 17.49
CA VAL A 236 3.23 16.70 16.27
C VAL A 236 2.16 15.67 16.56
N ILE A 237 0.96 15.90 16.04
CA ILE A 237 -0.13 14.92 16.04
C ILE A 237 -0.46 14.58 14.59
N VAL A 238 -0.53 13.27 14.27
CA VAL A 238 -1.02 12.77 12.98
C VAL A 238 -2.19 11.85 13.22
N TYR A 239 -3.31 12.11 12.55
CA TYR A 239 -4.51 11.30 12.60
C TYR A 239 -4.77 10.61 11.27
N SER A 240 -5.00 9.30 11.29
CA SER A 240 -5.34 8.51 10.10
C SER A 240 -6.85 8.27 10.06
N MET A 241 -7.55 8.95 9.13
CA MET A 241 -8.96 8.72 8.84
C MET A 241 -9.17 7.38 8.14
N THR A 242 -10.31 6.76 8.42
CA THR A 242 -10.75 5.53 7.74
C THR A 242 -11.98 5.81 6.87
N SER A 243 -12.25 4.96 5.88
CA SER A 243 -13.38 5.10 4.98
C SER A 243 -14.77 5.12 5.65
N GLU A 244 -14.85 4.75 6.92
CA GLU A 244 -16.09 4.83 7.70
C GLU A 244 -16.38 6.26 8.21
N GLN A 245 -15.44 7.19 8.04
CA GLN A 245 -15.49 8.54 8.62
C GLN A 245 -15.77 9.64 7.60
N TYR A 246 -15.94 9.27 6.33
CA TYR A 246 -16.26 10.21 5.25
C TYR A 246 -17.20 9.57 4.22
N ASP A 247 -17.86 10.40 3.44
CA ASP A 247 -18.72 9.96 2.34
C ASP A 247 -17.89 9.82 1.05
N GLY A 248 -18.18 8.77 0.27
CA GLY A 248 -17.47 8.53 -0.98
C GLY A 248 -16.24 7.65 -0.86
N THR A 249 -15.31 7.77 -1.81
CA THR A 249 -14.10 6.94 -1.90
C THR A 249 -12.88 7.57 -1.25
N THR A 250 -12.87 8.90 -1.11
CA THR A 250 -11.80 9.70 -0.52
C THR A 250 -12.39 10.82 0.32
N PRO A 251 -11.74 11.23 1.44
CA PRO A 251 -12.23 12.34 2.25
C PRO A 251 -12.06 13.68 1.50
N THR A 252 -13.04 14.56 1.70
CA THR A 252 -12.95 15.95 1.26
C THR A 252 -12.09 16.78 2.20
N ILE A 253 -11.63 17.95 1.73
CA ILE A 253 -10.89 18.92 2.59
C ILE A 253 -11.73 19.30 3.79
N GLU A 254 -13.01 19.57 3.58
CA GLU A 254 -13.94 19.99 4.63
C GLU A 254 -14.10 18.92 5.70
N GLU A 255 -14.15 17.65 5.33
CA GLU A 255 -14.22 16.51 6.28
C GLU A 255 -12.92 16.40 7.07
N MET A 256 -11.76 16.54 6.42
CA MET A 256 -10.45 16.52 7.08
C MET A 256 -10.27 17.72 8.02
N GLU A 257 -10.67 18.92 7.60
CA GLU A 257 -10.63 20.12 8.42
C GLU A 257 -11.54 19.97 9.65
N ALA A 258 -12.77 19.46 9.46
CA ALA A 258 -13.68 19.18 10.55
C ALA A 258 -13.07 18.20 11.56
N LYS A 259 -12.42 17.11 11.08
CA LYS A 259 -11.73 16.15 11.94
C LYS A 259 -10.56 16.80 12.70
N ARG A 260 -9.78 17.63 12.05
CA ARG A 260 -8.70 18.37 12.69
C ARG A 260 -9.25 19.29 13.79
N MET A 261 -10.36 20.00 13.52
CA MET A 261 -11.01 20.86 14.52
C MET A 261 -11.55 20.06 15.70
N GLU A 262 -12.06 18.85 15.48
CA GLU A 262 -12.49 17.94 16.54
C GLU A 262 -11.30 17.57 17.46
N ILE A 263 -10.15 17.20 16.89
CA ILE A 263 -8.94 16.84 17.65
C ILE A 263 -8.44 18.00 18.50
N ILE A 264 -8.26 19.20 17.92
CA ILE A 264 -7.73 20.36 18.64
C ILE A 264 -8.70 20.87 19.72
N SER A 265 -9.98 20.47 19.66
CA SER A 265 -11.01 20.83 20.64
C SER A 265 -11.21 19.80 21.74
N LEU A 266 -10.42 18.70 21.74
CA LEU A 266 -10.47 17.72 22.82
C LEU A 266 -10.10 18.38 24.17
N PRO A 267 -10.76 18.03 25.27
CA PRO A 267 -10.49 18.64 26.57
C PRO A 267 -9.01 18.49 26.97
N GLY A 268 -8.36 19.60 27.27
CA GLY A 268 -6.96 19.67 27.68
C GLY A 268 -5.95 19.76 26.53
N PHE A 269 -6.36 19.50 25.29
CA PHE A 269 -5.46 19.51 24.12
C PHE A 269 -4.95 20.91 23.77
N GLU A 270 -5.62 21.97 24.21
CA GLU A 270 -5.13 23.36 24.12
C GLU A 270 -3.77 23.56 24.82
N SER A 271 -3.38 22.64 25.73
CA SER A 271 -2.09 22.67 26.41
C SER A 271 -0.97 21.95 25.65
N ILE A 272 -1.29 21.12 24.66
CA ILE A 272 -0.31 20.32 23.89
C ILE A 272 0.43 21.22 22.90
N ASP A 273 1.74 21.01 22.76
CA ASP A 273 2.60 21.80 21.87
C ASP A 273 2.18 21.69 20.41
N ALA A 274 1.82 20.48 19.93
CA ALA A 274 1.29 20.26 18.58
C ALA A 274 0.06 21.13 18.27
N VAL A 275 -0.83 21.34 19.25
CA VAL A 275 -2.03 22.16 19.09
C VAL A 275 -1.69 23.64 19.10
N LYS A 276 -0.83 24.09 20.02
CA LYS A 276 -0.38 25.49 20.11
C LYS A 276 0.36 25.94 18.85
N THR A 277 1.16 25.04 18.27
CA THR A 277 1.96 25.32 17.05
C THR A 277 1.21 24.98 15.75
N GLY A 278 -0.01 24.42 15.85
CA GLY A 278 -0.83 24.03 14.70
C GLY A 278 -0.35 22.78 13.96
N ARG A 279 0.59 22.01 14.54
CA ARG A 279 1.19 20.80 13.92
C ARG A 279 0.31 19.56 14.16
N VAL A 280 -0.96 19.67 13.76
CA VAL A 280 -1.96 18.58 13.78
C VAL A 280 -2.36 18.30 12.35
N TYR A 281 -2.09 17.08 11.88
CA TYR A 281 -2.24 16.67 10.50
C TYR A 281 -3.21 15.49 10.38
N ILE A 282 -3.97 15.47 9.30
CA ILE A 282 -4.93 14.43 8.98
C ILE A 282 -4.46 13.72 7.70
N THR A 283 -4.46 12.40 7.69
CA THR A 283 -4.20 11.57 6.51
C THR A 283 -5.37 10.63 6.26
N ASP A 284 -5.59 10.24 5.01
CA ASP A 284 -6.41 9.08 4.71
C ASP A 284 -5.59 7.80 4.94
N ILE A 285 -6.21 6.76 5.48
CA ILE A 285 -5.59 5.44 5.67
C ILE A 285 -5.12 4.85 4.33
N LYS A 286 -5.74 5.21 3.22
CA LYS A 286 -5.36 4.78 1.87
C LYS A 286 -3.97 5.26 1.45
N MET A 287 -3.48 6.35 2.04
CA MET A 287 -2.08 6.78 1.90
C MET A 287 -1.05 5.74 2.42
N SER A 288 -1.51 4.70 3.08
CA SER A 288 -0.66 3.64 3.65
C SER A 288 -0.49 2.43 2.72
N SER A 289 -0.72 2.59 1.43
CA SER A 289 -0.56 1.50 0.45
C SER A 289 -0.18 2.02 -0.94
N GLY A 290 0.41 1.15 -1.76
CA GLY A 290 0.75 1.44 -3.14
C GLY A 290 1.70 2.62 -3.29
N LEU A 291 1.57 3.36 -4.38
CA LEU A 291 2.41 4.52 -4.70
C LEU A 291 2.18 5.69 -3.73
N SER A 292 0.98 5.79 -3.17
CA SER A 292 0.65 6.82 -2.18
C SER A 292 1.45 6.69 -0.88
N GLU A 293 1.99 5.50 -0.55
CA GLU A 293 2.88 5.31 0.61
C GLU A 293 4.14 6.16 0.51
N MET A 294 4.72 6.31 -0.69
CA MET A 294 5.89 7.17 -0.88
C MET A 294 5.54 8.64 -0.61
N ALA A 295 4.39 9.09 -1.11
CA ALA A 295 3.91 10.44 -0.83
C ALA A 295 3.66 10.65 0.67
N ALA A 296 3.04 9.67 1.35
CA ALA A 296 2.85 9.73 2.81
C ALA A 296 4.18 9.92 3.55
N MET A 297 5.23 9.17 3.18
CA MET A 297 6.56 9.32 3.75
C MET A 297 7.12 10.74 3.58
N LEU A 298 6.96 11.34 2.39
CA LEU A 298 7.39 12.71 2.12
C LEU A 298 6.60 13.74 2.93
N TYR A 299 5.28 13.55 3.10
CA TYR A 299 4.47 14.40 3.97
C TYR A 299 4.96 14.34 5.42
N TYR A 300 5.17 13.13 5.96
CA TYR A 300 5.71 12.98 7.31
C TYR A 300 7.06 13.68 7.45
N ALA A 301 8.01 13.43 6.53
CA ALA A 301 9.31 14.08 6.54
C ALA A 301 9.21 15.61 6.50
N LYS A 302 8.35 16.16 5.66
CA LYS A 302 8.09 17.60 5.54
C LYS A 302 7.44 18.20 6.79
N TRP A 303 6.46 17.49 7.38
CA TRP A 303 5.80 17.95 8.61
C TRP A 303 6.73 17.91 9.81
N LEU A 304 7.59 16.91 9.90
CA LEU A 304 8.53 16.78 11.02
C LEU A 304 9.70 17.75 10.87
N HIS A 305 10.21 17.94 9.67
CA HIS A 305 11.41 18.72 9.38
C HIS A 305 11.21 19.67 8.18
N PRO A 306 10.33 20.69 8.30
CA PRO A 306 10.01 21.57 7.17
C PRO A 306 11.25 22.26 6.59
N ASP A 307 12.26 22.55 7.42
CA ASP A 307 13.51 23.22 6.98
C ASP A 307 14.42 22.30 6.18
N LEU A 308 14.42 20.99 6.45
CA LEU A 308 15.22 20.02 5.72
C LEU A 308 14.61 19.63 4.37
N PHE A 309 13.30 19.81 4.19
CA PHE A 309 12.55 19.41 3.00
C PHE A 309 11.92 20.60 2.26
N GLN A 310 12.57 21.78 2.29
CA GLN A 310 12.05 22.98 1.59
C GLN A 310 12.00 22.79 0.08
N ASP A 311 12.92 22.01 -0.47
CA ASP A 311 13.08 21.69 -1.89
C ASP A 311 12.10 20.63 -2.40
N ILE A 312 11.37 19.96 -1.52
CA ILE A 312 10.39 18.91 -1.88
C ILE A 312 8.97 19.41 -1.60
N ASP A 313 8.12 19.27 -2.61
CA ASP A 313 6.68 19.42 -2.48
C ASP A 313 6.03 18.01 -2.54
N PRO A 314 5.60 17.43 -1.40
CA PRO A 314 5.00 16.10 -1.39
C PRO A 314 3.77 15.96 -2.27
N ARG A 315 2.95 17.03 -2.40
CA ARG A 315 1.78 17.03 -3.27
C ARG A 315 2.16 16.95 -4.74
N ALA A 316 3.18 17.72 -5.16
CA ALA A 316 3.67 17.67 -6.52
C ALA A 316 4.24 16.27 -6.87
N VAL A 317 5.07 15.69 -5.97
CA VAL A 317 5.60 14.33 -6.15
C VAL A 317 4.47 13.30 -6.21
N HIS A 318 3.48 13.40 -5.34
CA HIS A 318 2.30 12.51 -5.37
C HIS A 318 1.57 12.61 -6.70
N GLY A 319 1.31 13.84 -7.18
CA GLY A 319 0.68 14.06 -8.48
C GLY A 319 1.49 13.50 -9.65
N GLU A 320 2.83 13.65 -9.63
CA GLU A 320 3.71 13.08 -10.63
C GLU A 320 3.64 11.54 -10.67
N LEU A 321 3.67 10.88 -9.51
CA LEU A 321 3.56 9.42 -9.41
C LEU A 321 2.19 8.93 -9.89
N LEU A 322 1.10 9.55 -9.45
CA LEU A 322 -0.25 9.20 -9.87
C LEU A 322 -0.45 9.39 -11.37
N GLN A 323 0.02 10.52 -11.93
CA GLN A 323 -0.10 10.79 -13.35
C GLN A 323 0.75 9.83 -14.18
N LYS A 324 2.01 9.58 -13.76
CA LYS A 324 2.94 8.73 -14.50
C LYS A 324 2.51 7.28 -14.57
N TYR A 325 2.07 6.72 -13.42
CA TYR A 325 1.84 5.29 -13.28
C TYR A 325 0.38 4.88 -13.32
N LEU A 326 -0.55 5.76 -12.89
CA LEU A 326 -1.97 5.43 -12.82
C LEU A 326 -2.83 6.25 -13.79
N ASN A 327 -2.23 7.22 -14.50
CA ASN A 327 -2.94 8.19 -15.35
C ASN A 327 -4.08 8.90 -14.60
N MET A 328 -3.80 9.31 -13.35
CA MET A 328 -4.75 9.96 -12.46
C MET A 328 -4.31 11.38 -12.14
N ASP A 329 -5.27 12.28 -11.94
CA ASP A 329 -5.01 13.64 -11.47
C ASP A 329 -5.12 13.69 -9.93
N ILE A 330 -4.15 14.34 -9.27
CA ILE A 330 -4.18 14.50 -7.81
C ILE A 330 -5.35 15.36 -7.33
N GLU A 331 -5.88 16.24 -8.19
CA GLU A 331 -7.03 17.10 -7.82
C GLU A 331 -8.31 16.29 -7.54
N ASP A 332 -8.38 15.06 -8.06
CA ASP A 332 -9.48 14.13 -7.79
C ASP A 332 -9.28 13.33 -6.49
N ILE A 333 -8.12 13.52 -5.81
CA ILE A 333 -7.72 12.73 -4.65
C ILE A 333 -7.21 13.65 -3.54
N TYR A 334 -8.03 13.84 -2.51
CA TYR A 334 -7.64 14.58 -1.31
C TYR A 334 -7.38 13.59 -0.17
N GLN A 335 -6.10 13.42 0.18
CA GLN A 335 -5.70 12.39 1.14
C GLN A 335 -4.91 12.92 2.35
N VAL A 336 -4.61 14.22 2.41
CA VAL A 336 -3.89 14.87 3.52
C VAL A 336 -4.38 16.28 3.79
N TYR A 337 -4.39 16.69 5.08
CA TYR A 337 -4.75 18.07 5.49
C TYR A 337 -4.07 18.45 6.82
N PRO A 338 -3.51 19.66 6.96
CA PRO A 338 -3.10 20.51 5.83
C PRO A 338 -1.95 19.85 5.05
N ASP A 339 -1.89 20.11 3.76
CA ASP A 339 -0.86 19.58 2.86
C ASP A 339 0.51 20.25 3.07
N ALA A 340 0.54 21.45 3.64
CA ALA A 340 1.77 22.16 3.99
C ALA A 340 1.88 22.34 5.52
N PRO A 341 3.13 22.45 6.06
CA PRO A 341 3.34 22.76 7.46
C PRO A 341 2.68 24.09 7.81
N VAL A 342 1.91 24.10 8.89
CA VAL A 342 1.30 25.33 9.41
C VAL A 342 2.44 26.20 9.98
N LYS A 343 2.58 27.42 9.46
CA LYS A 343 3.52 28.37 10.04
C LYS A 343 2.95 28.84 11.38
N SER A 344 3.72 28.69 12.45
CA SER A 344 3.40 29.36 13.71
C SER A 344 3.35 30.86 13.45
N GLU A 345 2.20 31.49 13.64
CA GLU A 345 2.13 32.93 13.74
C GLU A 345 2.90 33.30 15.02
N GLY A 346 4.10 33.87 14.83
CA GLY A 346 5.01 34.28 15.91
C GLY A 346 4.49 35.53 16.66
#